data_fc471a4621560b761aff7ef045961bc6
#
_entry.id   fc471a4621560b761aff7ef045961bc6
#
_cell.length_a   1.000
_cell.length_b   1.000
_cell.length_c   1.000
_cell.angle_alpha   90.00
_cell.angle_beta   90.00
_cell.angle_gamma   90.00
#
_symmetry.space_group_name_H-M   'P 1'
#
loop_
_entity.id
_entity.type
_entity.pdbx_description
1 polymer ?
#
loop_
_entity_poly.entity_id
_entity_poly.type
_entity_poly.pdbx_seq_one_letter_code
_entity_poly.pdbx_strand_id
1 'polypeptide(L)'
;GLGVAVDASSRGYRVLLVEQHDFAKATSSRSTKLVHGGVRYLQQGDVSMVVEALHERGRLWRNAPHLVKDMRFIIGNYRWWERPFYTIGLCCYDLLAGRLGLGRSLPLSKKQTLKELPGLLHDHLRGGVVYHDGQFDDSRMAITLMQSAHDHGAICINYMKVTSLIKNDSGKICGAALEDTLEGGTYEVNVKGVVNATGVYVDDIMQMDKPESRKKVRPSQGVHIVVDAAFLGGNSALMIPKTRDGRVLFGVPWHGKAVLGTTDTPLNENSLEPKPLDEEIDFILDQAGQYLTRKPKRSDVLSVFAGLRPLAAPTHSDSKKTKEISRNHKIYVSDSGMLTITGGKWTTYRQMAEEAVNKVAALIGLEPRACVTRKMQLHGYREEVDRSVWDYVYGSDADQIAALIENDASLGELLHIGYTFRVAHVIWAVREEMAQTVEDVLARRVRALFMDARAAMEMAPRVAAIMAREMGKDKNWETEQVKNFTNLAKNYILA
;
A
#
# COMPACT_ATOMS: atom_id res chain seq x y z
N GLY A 1 -2.46 -0.89 11.61
CA GLY A 1 -3.82 -1.00 12.16
C GLY A 1 -4.49 -2.28 11.71
N LEU A 2 -4.87 -2.40 10.44
CA LEU A 2 -5.63 -3.54 9.90
C LEU A 2 -5.00 -4.91 10.21
N GLY A 3 -3.68 -5.05 10.05
CA GLY A 3 -3.00 -6.29 10.42
C GLY A 3 -3.13 -6.64 11.91
N VAL A 4 -3.11 -5.62 12.81
CA VAL A 4 -3.32 -5.83 14.24
C VAL A 4 -4.75 -6.29 14.50
N ALA A 5 -5.74 -5.71 13.80
CA ALA A 5 -7.13 -6.14 13.92
C ALA A 5 -7.32 -7.60 13.48
N VAL A 6 -6.74 -7.98 12.32
CA VAL A 6 -6.76 -9.36 11.82
C VAL A 6 -6.11 -10.33 12.82
N ASP A 7 -4.92 -10.01 13.30
CA ASP A 7 -4.19 -10.92 14.20
C ASP A 7 -4.91 -11.07 15.55
N ALA A 8 -5.43 -9.99 16.11
CA ALA A 8 -6.14 -10.03 17.38
C ALA A 8 -7.50 -10.76 17.26
N SER A 9 -8.32 -10.44 16.25
CA SER A 9 -9.62 -11.06 16.05
C SER A 9 -9.51 -12.56 15.72
N SER A 10 -8.55 -12.95 14.86
CA SER A 10 -8.31 -14.34 14.53
C SER A 10 -7.83 -15.20 15.72
N ARG A 11 -7.30 -14.56 16.77
CA ARG A 11 -7.02 -15.21 18.07
C ARG A 11 -8.25 -15.22 19.00
N GLY A 12 -9.41 -14.67 18.56
CA GLY A 12 -10.65 -14.60 19.34
C GLY A 12 -10.69 -13.49 20.38
N TYR A 13 -9.85 -12.46 20.28
CA TYR A 13 -10.01 -11.25 21.07
C TYR A 13 -11.09 -10.36 20.45
N ARG A 14 -11.84 -9.63 21.30
CA ARG A 14 -12.81 -8.63 20.84
C ARG A 14 -12.06 -7.38 20.37
N VAL A 15 -12.29 -6.97 19.14
CA VAL A 15 -11.56 -5.88 18.47
C VAL A 15 -12.54 -4.85 17.92
N LEU A 16 -12.31 -3.59 18.23
CA LEU A 16 -12.85 -2.44 17.50
C LEU A 16 -11.69 -1.71 16.79
N LEU A 17 -11.77 -1.61 15.48
CA LEU A 17 -10.86 -0.79 14.66
C LEU A 17 -11.63 0.42 14.17
N VAL A 18 -11.11 1.62 14.42
CA VAL A 18 -11.64 2.87 13.89
C VAL A 18 -10.61 3.57 13.02
N GLU A 19 -11.07 4.14 11.91
CA GLU A 19 -10.27 4.90 10.95
C GLU A 19 -10.98 6.24 10.68
N GLN A 20 -10.27 7.35 10.85
CA GLN A 20 -10.88 8.69 10.70
C GLN A 20 -11.29 9.05 9.26
N HIS A 21 -10.75 8.35 8.28
CA HIS A 21 -11.09 8.49 6.86
C HIS A 21 -11.52 7.13 6.30
N ASP A 22 -11.40 6.94 4.99
CA ASP A 22 -11.53 5.60 4.42
C ASP A 22 -10.26 4.77 4.68
N PHE A 23 -10.42 3.45 4.73
CA PHE A 23 -9.30 2.52 4.87
C PHE A 23 -8.25 2.73 3.75
N ALA A 24 -6.99 2.78 4.13
CA ALA A 24 -5.86 3.05 3.25
C ALA A 24 -5.81 4.47 2.63
N LYS A 25 -6.54 5.45 3.13
CA LYS A 25 -6.55 6.83 2.60
C LYS A 25 -5.13 7.43 2.52
N ALA A 26 -4.27 7.21 3.50
CA ALA A 26 -2.93 7.77 3.58
C ALA A 26 -1.85 6.87 2.91
N THR A 27 -0.78 6.57 3.61
CA THR A 27 0.44 5.85 3.15
C THR A 27 0.15 4.51 2.48
N SER A 28 -0.83 3.76 2.99
CA SER A 28 -1.05 2.36 2.63
C SER A 28 -1.47 2.15 1.17
N SER A 29 -2.11 3.13 0.51
CA SER A 29 -2.48 3.07 -0.92
C SER A 29 -1.46 3.71 -1.87
N ARG A 30 -0.36 4.25 -1.33
CA ARG A 30 0.60 5.10 -2.06
C ARG A 30 2.00 4.48 -2.13
N SER A 31 2.08 3.14 -2.04
CA SER A 31 3.33 2.40 -2.15
C SER A 31 3.77 2.22 -3.61
N THR A 32 4.96 1.63 -3.81
CA THR A 32 5.43 1.19 -5.14
C THR A 32 4.69 -0.06 -5.65
N LYS A 33 3.68 -0.55 -4.93
CA LYS A 33 2.91 -1.78 -5.24
C LYS A 33 3.76 -3.06 -5.18
N LEU A 34 4.79 -3.07 -4.33
CA LEU A 34 5.71 -4.18 -4.17
C LEU A 34 5.72 -4.71 -2.73
N VAL A 35 5.72 -6.03 -2.61
CA VAL A 35 6.07 -6.76 -1.39
C VAL A 35 7.38 -7.49 -1.66
N HIS A 36 8.47 -6.98 -1.08
CA HIS A 36 9.82 -7.36 -1.48
C HIS A 36 10.75 -7.54 -0.30
N GLY A 37 11.76 -8.40 -0.46
CA GLY A 37 12.77 -8.64 0.57
C GLY A 37 13.77 -7.50 0.74
N GLY A 38 13.84 -6.59 -0.24
CA GLY A 38 14.72 -5.43 -0.15
C GLY A 38 16.19 -5.75 -0.48
N VAL A 39 16.48 -6.15 -1.70
CA VAL A 39 17.83 -6.48 -2.21
C VAL A 39 18.89 -5.44 -1.80
N ARG A 40 18.51 -4.16 -1.73
CA ARG A 40 19.43 -3.09 -1.31
C ARG A 40 19.98 -3.27 0.11
N TYR A 41 19.18 -3.83 1.05
CA TYR A 41 19.64 -4.07 2.43
C TYR A 41 20.67 -5.18 2.50
N LEU A 42 20.62 -6.15 1.56
CA LEU A 42 21.67 -7.16 1.44
C LEU A 42 23.02 -6.51 1.12
N GLN A 43 23.04 -5.50 0.23
CA GLN A 43 24.26 -4.73 -0.06
C GLN A 43 24.76 -3.91 1.15
N GLN A 44 23.88 -3.60 2.09
CA GLN A 44 24.21 -2.89 3.32
C GLN A 44 24.59 -3.81 4.48
N GLY A 45 24.56 -5.13 4.26
CA GLY A 45 24.90 -6.14 5.27
C GLY A 45 23.78 -6.47 6.27
N ASP A 46 22.57 -5.92 6.09
CA ASP A 46 21.42 -6.21 6.98
C ASP A 46 20.68 -7.48 6.51
N VAL A 47 21.34 -8.63 6.74
CA VAL A 47 20.84 -9.94 6.33
C VAL A 47 19.57 -10.31 7.09
N SER A 48 19.47 -9.96 8.37
CA SER A 48 18.32 -10.33 9.20
C SER A 48 17.02 -9.72 8.69
N MET A 49 17.06 -8.42 8.34
CA MET A 49 15.93 -7.70 7.76
C MET A 49 15.52 -8.27 6.40
N VAL A 50 16.49 -8.72 5.60
CA VAL A 50 16.23 -9.34 4.29
C VAL A 50 15.54 -10.68 4.47
N VAL A 51 16.03 -11.56 5.36
CA VAL A 51 15.42 -12.87 5.65
C VAL A 51 13.98 -12.71 6.15
N GLU A 52 13.75 -11.81 7.11
CA GLU A 52 12.42 -11.49 7.62
C GLU A 52 11.47 -11.08 6.49
N ALA A 53 11.89 -10.09 5.69
CA ALA A 53 11.06 -9.57 4.60
C ALA A 53 10.80 -10.61 3.51
N LEU A 54 11.77 -11.48 3.17
CA LEU A 54 11.59 -12.58 2.22
C LEU A 54 10.59 -13.61 2.72
N HIS A 55 10.65 -13.98 4.00
CA HIS A 55 9.73 -14.91 4.60
C HIS A 55 8.30 -14.33 4.66
N GLU A 56 8.14 -13.08 5.08
CA GLU A 56 6.83 -12.42 5.11
C GLU A 56 6.24 -12.22 3.71
N ARG A 57 7.06 -11.88 2.70
CA ARG A 57 6.66 -11.85 1.30
C ARG A 57 6.07 -13.18 0.84
N GLY A 58 6.76 -14.27 1.12
CA GLY A 58 6.30 -15.61 0.73
C GLY A 58 5.07 -16.08 1.49
N ARG A 59 4.91 -15.68 2.77
CA ARG A 59 3.67 -15.90 3.54
C ARG A 59 2.52 -15.13 2.92
N LEU A 60 2.73 -13.86 2.60
CA LEU A 60 1.70 -13.01 2.01
C LEU A 60 1.22 -13.55 0.66
N TRP A 61 2.15 -14.02 -0.18
CA TRP A 61 1.82 -14.68 -1.44
C TRP A 61 0.95 -15.94 -1.23
N ARG A 62 1.25 -16.74 -0.21
CA ARG A 62 0.46 -17.95 0.11
C ARG A 62 -0.89 -17.64 0.74
N ASN A 63 -0.98 -16.58 1.54
CA ASN A 63 -2.19 -16.20 2.26
C ASN A 63 -3.19 -15.44 1.37
N ALA A 64 -2.71 -14.76 0.31
CA ALA A 64 -3.53 -13.97 -0.62
C ALA A 64 -3.00 -14.07 -2.06
N PRO A 65 -3.01 -15.27 -2.68
CA PRO A 65 -2.47 -15.47 -4.02
C PRO A 65 -3.25 -14.72 -5.11
N HIS A 66 -4.52 -14.39 -4.87
CA HIS A 66 -5.32 -13.54 -5.75
C HIS A 66 -4.79 -12.10 -5.79
N LEU A 67 -4.21 -11.57 -4.73
CA LEU A 67 -3.70 -10.19 -4.66
C LEU A 67 -2.20 -10.09 -4.91
N VAL A 68 -1.43 -11.07 -4.46
CA VAL A 68 0.03 -11.07 -4.58
C VAL A 68 0.44 -11.98 -5.72
N LYS A 69 1.29 -11.47 -6.60
CA LYS A 69 1.86 -12.27 -7.70
C LYS A 69 3.37 -12.22 -7.70
N ASP A 70 3.96 -13.28 -8.21
CA ASP A 70 5.37 -13.28 -8.59
C ASP A 70 5.60 -12.29 -9.74
N MET A 71 6.54 -11.37 -9.56
CA MET A 71 6.94 -10.39 -10.55
C MET A 71 8.41 -10.56 -10.87
N ARG A 72 8.70 -10.65 -12.17
CA ARG A 72 10.07 -10.70 -12.69
C ARG A 72 10.64 -9.30 -12.77
N PHE A 73 11.81 -9.10 -12.20
CA PHE A 73 12.55 -7.85 -12.23
C PHE A 73 13.80 -8.00 -13.07
N ILE A 74 14.01 -7.07 -13.98
CA ILE A 74 15.16 -7.05 -14.86
C ILE A 74 16.11 -5.93 -14.43
N ILE A 75 17.38 -6.29 -14.21
CA ILE A 75 18.49 -5.35 -14.08
C ILE A 75 19.27 -5.37 -15.38
N GLY A 76 19.21 -4.32 -16.17
CA GLY A 76 20.01 -4.17 -17.38
C GLY A 76 21.50 -3.99 -17.05
N ASN A 77 22.38 -4.71 -17.74
CA ASN A 77 23.83 -4.68 -17.52
C ASN A 77 24.52 -3.97 -18.69
N TYR A 78 25.19 -2.88 -18.40
CA TYR A 78 25.90 -2.05 -19.39
C TYR A 78 27.41 -2.19 -19.27
N ARG A 79 27.93 -2.65 -18.13
CA ARG A 79 29.35 -2.92 -17.87
C ARG A 79 29.58 -4.42 -17.74
N TRP A 80 30.77 -4.90 -18.10
CA TRP A 80 31.13 -6.33 -18.11
C TRP A 80 31.04 -7.02 -16.73
N TRP A 81 31.34 -6.30 -15.65
CA TRP A 81 31.36 -6.81 -14.28
C TRP A 81 29.96 -6.82 -13.62
N GLU A 82 28.99 -6.08 -14.14
CA GLU A 82 27.65 -5.96 -13.54
C GLU A 82 26.90 -7.30 -13.55
N ARG A 83 27.00 -8.04 -14.65
CA ARG A 83 26.31 -9.31 -14.79
C ARG A 83 26.75 -10.35 -13.74
N PRO A 84 28.04 -10.70 -13.56
CA PRO A 84 28.45 -11.61 -12.49
C PRO A 84 28.15 -11.07 -11.10
N PHE A 85 28.35 -9.78 -10.85
CA PHE A 85 28.10 -9.15 -9.56
C PHE A 85 26.64 -9.27 -9.13
N TYR A 86 25.69 -8.87 -9.98
CA TYR A 86 24.26 -8.96 -9.65
C TYR A 86 23.78 -10.40 -9.61
N THR A 87 24.29 -11.28 -10.47
CA THR A 87 23.91 -12.71 -10.45
C THR A 87 24.25 -13.34 -9.11
N ILE A 88 25.48 -13.17 -8.63
CA ILE A 88 25.91 -13.75 -7.34
C ILE A 88 25.09 -13.19 -6.19
N GLY A 89 24.93 -11.85 -6.12
CA GLY A 89 24.17 -11.20 -5.06
C GLY A 89 22.71 -11.64 -5.03
N LEU A 90 22.08 -11.80 -6.19
CA LEU A 90 20.68 -12.22 -6.29
C LEU A 90 20.50 -13.73 -6.06
N CYS A 91 21.48 -14.57 -6.41
CA CYS A 91 21.47 -15.98 -6.00
C CYS A 91 21.55 -16.13 -4.47
N CYS A 92 22.35 -15.30 -3.79
CA CYS A 92 22.35 -15.25 -2.32
C CYS A 92 20.99 -14.83 -1.77
N TYR A 93 20.35 -13.83 -2.40
CA TYR A 93 19.00 -13.38 -2.03
C TYR A 93 17.96 -14.52 -2.16
N ASP A 94 18.01 -15.31 -3.23
CA ASP A 94 17.13 -16.47 -3.42
C ASP A 94 17.36 -17.55 -2.35
N LEU A 95 18.62 -17.82 -2.01
CA LEU A 95 18.95 -18.78 -0.95
C LEU A 95 18.38 -18.36 0.42
N LEU A 96 18.43 -17.07 0.74
CA LEU A 96 17.87 -16.52 1.98
C LEU A 96 16.33 -16.65 2.04
N ALA A 97 15.64 -16.68 0.90
CA ALA A 97 14.19 -16.90 0.84
C ALA A 97 13.80 -18.37 1.17
N GLY A 98 14.69 -19.31 0.96
CA GLY A 98 14.47 -20.74 1.22
C GLY A 98 13.20 -21.26 0.52
N ARG A 99 12.35 -22.00 1.26
CA ARG A 99 11.09 -22.56 0.74
C ARG A 99 9.99 -21.53 0.45
N LEU A 100 10.22 -20.26 0.77
CA LEU A 100 9.31 -19.14 0.54
C LEU A 100 9.77 -18.26 -0.64
N GLY A 101 10.74 -18.76 -1.44
CA GLY A 101 11.18 -18.14 -2.69
C GLY A 101 10.07 -18.15 -3.74
N LEU A 102 10.03 -17.10 -4.57
CA LEU A 102 9.07 -16.95 -5.69
C LEU A 102 9.64 -17.52 -7.00
N GLY A 103 10.95 -17.39 -7.22
CA GLY A 103 11.63 -17.87 -8.42
C GLY A 103 13.14 -17.85 -8.26
N ARG A 104 13.85 -18.17 -9.34
CA ARG A 104 15.33 -18.20 -9.35
C ARG A 104 15.91 -17.03 -10.15
N SER A 105 16.93 -16.43 -9.60
CA SER A 105 17.69 -15.38 -10.29
C SER A 105 18.63 -16.00 -11.33
N LEU A 106 18.57 -15.46 -12.55
CA LEU A 106 19.32 -15.97 -13.68
C LEU A 106 19.94 -14.85 -14.50
N PRO A 107 21.17 -15.04 -15.02
CA PRO A 107 21.75 -14.14 -15.99
C PRO A 107 21.04 -14.28 -17.34
N LEU A 108 20.80 -13.16 -18.03
CA LEU A 108 20.17 -13.09 -19.34
C LEU A 108 21.15 -12.58 -20.39
N SER A 109 21.06 -13.12 -21.61
CA SER A 109 21.69 -12.52 -22.79
C SER A 109 21.00 -11.21 -23.18
N LYS A 110 21.62 -10.39 -24.02
CA LYS A 110 20.99 -9.15 -24.54
C LYS A 110 19.64 -9.44 -25.20
N LYS A 111 19.55 -10.49 -26.04
CA LYS A 111 18.30 -10.90 -26.71
C LYS A 111 17.20 -11.28 -25.71
N GLN A 112 17.53 -12.05 -24.67
CA GLN A 112 16.58 -12.44 -23.63
C GLN A 112 16.15 -11.24 -22.79
N THR A 113 17.08 -10.35 -22.41
CA THR A 113 16.79 -9.12 -21.67
C THR A 113 15.78 -8.25 -22.41
N LEU A 114 16.01 -8.02 -23.72
CA LEU A 114 15.10 -7.22 -24.54
C LEU A 114 13.76 -7.91 -24.85
N LYS A 115 13.71 -9.25 -24.79
CA LYS A 115 12.43 -9.97 -24.86
C LYS A 115 11.59 -9.76 -23.60
N GLU A 116 12.24 -9.74 -22.43
CA GLU A 116 11.55 -9.52 -21.13
C GLU A 116 11.15 -8.06 -20.92
N LEU A 117 11.98 -7.12 -21.40
CA LEU A 117 11.79 -5.69 -21.22
C LEU A 117 12.16 -4.96 -22.52
N PRO A 118 11.26 -4.94 -23.53
CA PRO A 118 11.51 -4.34 -24.84
C PRO A 118 11.79 -2.84 -24.79
N GLY A 119 11.21 -2.13 -23.81
CA GLY A 119 11.42 -0.70 -23.62
C GLY A 119 12.80 -0.30 -23.07
N LEU A 120 13.65 -1.28 -22.70
CA LEU A 120 14.98 -0.99 -22.16
C LEU A 120 15.92 -0.43 -23.23
N LEU A 121 16.76 0.54 -22.85
CA LEU A 121 17.74 1.17 -23.76
C LEU A 121 18.72 0.12 -24.31
N HIS A 122 18.81 0.05 -25.64
CA HIS A 122 19.61 -0.95 -26.36
C HIS A 122 21.10 -0.62 -26.43
N ASP A 123 21.44 0.68 -26.37
CA ASP A 123 22.82 1.16 -26.53
C ASP A 123 23.69 0.67 -25.37
N HIS A 124 24.84 0.10 -25.72
CA HIS A 124 25.78 -0.50 -24.76
C HIS A 124 25.23 -1.61 -23.87
N LEU A 125 23.98 -2.06 -24.08
CA LEU A 125 23.40 -3.17 -23.33
C LEU A 125 24.13 -4.48 -23.64
N ARG A 126 24.66 -5.15 -22.62
CA ARG A 126 25.38 -6.42 -22.71
C ARG A 126 24.54 -7.64 -22.32
N GLY A 127 23.44 -7.40 -21.62
CA GLY A 127 22.52 -8.41 -21.10
C GLY A 127 21.83 -7.93 -19.86
N GLY A 128 21.34 -8.83 -19.04
CA GLY A 128 20.67 -8.49 -17.79
C GLY A 128 20.77 -9.61 -16.77
N VAL A 129 20.17 -9.37 -15.62
CA VAL A 129 19.86 -10.39 -14.61
C VAL A 129 18.37 -10.28 -14.27
N VAL A 130 17.69 -11.42 -14.30
CA VAL A 130 16.32 -11.52 -13.79
C VAL A 130 16.34 -12.01 -12.35
N TYR A 131 15.48 -11.42 -11.51
CA TYR A 131 15.18 -11.92 -10.18
C TYR A 131 13.69 -11.80 -9.90
N HIS A 132 13.22 -12.36 -8.80
CA HIS A 132 11.82 -12.48 -8.47
C HIS A 132 11.49 -11.78 -7.15
N ASP A 133 10.46 -10.95 -7.15
CA ASP A 133 9.87 -10.34 -5.96
C ASP A 133 8.34 -10.27 -6.09
N GLY A 134 7.63 -9.91 -5.03
CA GLY A 134 6.17 -9.86 -5.06
C GLY A 134 5.65 -8.51 -5.55
N GLN A 135 4.63 -8.54 -6.42
CA GLN A 135 3.78 -7.39 -6.70
C GLN A 135 2.41 -7.61 -6.09
N PHE A 136 1.79 -6.53 -5.60
CA PHE A 136 0.43 -6.56 -5.06
C PHE A 136 -0.33 -5.27 -5.34
N ASP A 137 -1.66 -5.26 -5.14
CA ASP A 137 -2.41 -4.01 -5.01
C ASP A 137 -2.52 -3.66 -3.52
N ASP A 138 -1.90 -2.57 -3.13
CA ASP A 138 -1.77 -2.16 -1.73
C ASP A 138 -3.09 -1.75 -1.10
N SER A 139 -3.97 -1.09 -1.84
CA SER A 139 -5.28 -0.69 -1.35
C SER A 139 -6.24 -1.87 -1.28
N ARG A 140 -6.27 -2.72 -2.32
CA ARG A 140 -7.06 -3.95 -2.29
C ARG A 140 -6.65 -4.85 -1.12
N MET A 141 -5.33 -4.97 -0.87
CA MET A 141 -4.84 -5.70 0.31
C MET A 141 -5.34 -5.09 1.62
N ALA A 142 -5.43 -3.76 1.73
CA ALA A 142 -5.95 -3.11 2.93
C ALA A 142 -7.45 -3.41 3.12
N ILE A 143 -8.25 -3.37 2.05
CA ILE A 143 -9.67 -3.74 2.10
C ILE A 143 -9.85 -5.21 2.46
N THR A 144 -9.10 -6.10 1.83
CA THR A 144 -9.08 -7.53 2.16
C THR A 144 -8.70 -7.80 3.62
N LEU A 145 -7.78 -7.02 4.20
CA LEU A 145 -7.47 -7.14 5.63
C LEU A 145 -8.62 -6.65 6.52
N MET A 146 -9.34 -5.62 6.11
CA MET A 146 -10.55 -5.18 6.82
C MET A 146 -11.61 -6.27 6.81
N GLN A 147 -11.91 -6.82 5.63
CA GLN A 147 -12.86 -7.92 5.46
C GLN A 147 -12.42 -9.17 6.25
N SER A 148 -11.13 -9.53 6.19
CA SER A 148 -10.58 -10.65 6.99
C SER A 148 -10.73 -10.43 8.49
N ALA A 149 -10.56 -9.21 8.99
CA ALA A 149 -10.78 -8.90 10.40
C ALA A 149 -12.26 -9.04 10.77
N HIS A 150 -13.16 -8.58 9.89
CA HIS A 150 -14.60 -8.72 10.05
C HIS A 150 -15.04 -10.20 10.05
N ASP A 151 -14.51 -11.03 9.15
CA ASP A 151 -14.78 -12.48 9.10
C ASP A 151 -14.43 -13.18 10.43
N HIS A 152 -13.47 -12.64 11.17
CA HIS A 152 -13.07 -13.11 12.50
C HIS A 152 -13.75 -12.35 13.66
N GLY A 153 -14.82 -11.58 13.37
CA GLY A 153 -15.65 -10.92 14.39
C GLY A 153 -15.11 -9.60 14.91
N ALA A 154 -14.12 -8.96 14.22
CA ALA A 154 -13.78 -7.59 14.53
C ALA A 154 -14.86 -6.62 14.03
N ILE A 155 -15.07 -5.55 14.76
CA ILE A 155 -15.85 -4.40 14.29
C ILE A 155 -14.85 -3.41 13.67
N CYS A 156 -14.99 -3.14 12.36
CA CYS A 156 -14.16 -2.20 11.65
C CYS A 156 -15.03 -1.05 11.14
N ILE A 157 -14.68 0.21 11.48
CA ILE A 157 -15.46 1.40 11.12
C ILE A 157 -14.53 2.44 10.53
N ASN A 158 -14.82 2.86 9.30
CA ASN A 158 -14.19 4.01 8.66
C ASN A 158 -14.97 5.30 8.96
N TYR A 159 -14.39 6.46 8.70
CA TYR A 159 -14.94 7.78 9.00
C TYR A 159 -15.27 7.99 10.49
N MET A 160 -14.58 7.26 11.36
CA MET A 160 -14.72 7.34 12.82
C MET A 160 -13.40 7.80 13.44
N LYS A 161 -13.35 9.05 13.88
CA LYS A 161 -12.15 9.71 14.42
C LYS A 161 -12.07 9.58 15.93
N VAL A 162 -10.90 9.21 16.46
CA VAL A 162 -10.61 9.33 17.90
C VAL A 162 -10.36 10.80 18.21
N THR A 163 -11.14 11.37 19.14
CA THR A 163 -11.02 12.77 19.56
C THR A 163 -10.35 12.93 20.92
N SER A 164 -10.47 11.92 21.80
CA SER A 164 -9.77 11.89 23.07
C SER A 164 -9.62 10.47 23.62
N LEU A 165 -8.73 10.31 24.59
CA LEU A 165 -8.52 9.08 25.33
C LEU A 165 -9.06 9.24 26.74
N ILE A 166 -9.88 8.29 27.20
CA ILE A 166 -10.50 8.28 28.52
C ILE A 166 -9.62 7.50 29.48
N LYS A 167 -9.31 8.09 30.62
CA LYS A 167 -8.47 7.49 31.67
C LYS A 167 -9.25 7.28 32.95
N ASN A 168 -8.96 6.18 33.64
CA ASN A 168 -9.49 5.92 34.98
C ASN A 168 -8.70 6.69 36.07
N ASP A 169 -9.14 6.56 37.32
CA ASP A 169 -8.52 7.25 38.48
C ASP A 169 -7.03 6.91 38.68
N SER A 170 -6.57 5.76 38.21
CA SER A 170 -5.15 5.36 38.24
C SER A 170 -4.34 5.89 37.04
N GLY A 171 -4.94 6.73 36.19
CA GLY A 171 -4.29 7.29 34.99
C GLY A 171 -4.12 6.31 33.84
N LYS A 172 -4.73 5.13 33.89
CA LYS A 172 -4.68 4.14 32.79
C LYS A 172 -5.81 4.37 31.81
N ILE A 173 -5.54 4.20 30.51
CA ILE A 173 -6.55 4.31 29.46
C ILE A 173 -7.55 3.18 29.63
N CYS A 174 -8.84 3.54 29.70
CA CYS A 174 -9.98 2.64 29.82
C CYS A 174 -11.03 2.86 28.73
N GLY A 175 -10.86 3.86 27.86
CA GLY A 175 -11.80 4.18 26.80
C GLY A 175 -11.26 5.20 25.80
N ALA A 176 -12.10 5.55 24.86
CA ALA A 176 -11.87 6.62 23.88
C ALA A 176 -13.19 7.31 23.53
N ALA A 177 -13.12 8.62 23.24
CA ALA A 177 -14.20 9.34 22.58
C ALA A 177 -13.98 9.33 21.08
N LEU A 178 -15.05 9.11 20.34
CA LEU A 178 -15.08 8.97 18.90
C LEU A 178 -16.03 9.99 18.28
N GLU A 179 -15.72 10.45 17.07
CA GLU A 179 -16.56 11.36 16.29
C GLU A 179 -16.80 10.75 14.90
N ASP A 180 -18.08 10.67 14.50
CA ASP A 180 -18.46 10.37 13.12
C ASP A 180 -18.17 11.59 12.25
N THR A 181 -17.27 11.45 11.28
CA THR A 181 -16.83 12.56 10.43
C THR A 181 -17.71 12.77 9.19
N LEU A 182 -18.72 11.90 8.94
CA LEU A 182 -19.66 12.02 7.83
C LEU A 182 -20.98 12.68 8.25
N GLU A 183 -21.59 12.14 9.29
CA GLU A 183 -22.94 12.56 9.71
C GLU A 183 -22.92 13.39 11.00
N GLY A 184 -21.75 13.46 11.65
CA GLY A 184 -21.61 14.03 12.97
C GLY A 184 -22.06 13.06 14.06
N GLY A 185 -21.87 13.47 15.30
CA GLY A 185 -22.17 12.64 16.46
C GLY A 185 -20.91 12.18 17.18
N THR A 186 -21.05 12.03 18.48
CA THR A 186 -19.94 11.61 19.36
C THR A 186 -20.35 10.38 20.13
N TYR A 187 -19.38 9.47 20.32
CA TYR A 187 -19.57 8.18 20.97
C TYR A 187 -18.45 7.95 21.96
N GLU A 188 -18.73 7.31 23.07
CA GLU A 188 -17.71 6.83 24.00
C GLU A 188 -17.66 5.31 23.98
N VAL A 189 -16.45 4.76 23.97
CA VAL A 189 -16.23 3.31 24.02
C VAL A 189 -15.32 2.95 25.18
N ASN A 190 -15.71 1.92 25.92
CA ASN A 190 -14.88 1.35 26.98
C ASN A 190 -14.04 0.20 26.43
N VAL A 191 -12.73 0.24 26.69
CA VAL A 191 -11.75 -0.73 26.18
C VAL A 191 -10.79 -1.16 27.29
N LYS A 192 -10.23 -2.37 27.16
CA LYS A 192 -9.18 -2.85 28.05
C LYS A 192 -7.78 -2.33 27.64
N GLY A 193 -7.60 -2.00 26.38
CA GLY A 193 -6.34 -1.48 25.87
C GLY A 193 -6.50 -0.82 24.52
N VAL A 194 -5.56 0.08 24.19
CA VAL A 194 -5.53 0.85 22.97
C VAL A 194 -4.22 0.59 22.22
N VAL A 195 -4.33 0.34 20.92
CA VAL A 195 -3.20 0.25 20.01
C VAL A 195 -3.25 1.43 19.04
N ASN A 196 -2.33 2.36 19.19
CA ASN A 196 -2.11 3.44 18.24
C ASN A 196 -1.27 2.93 17.06
N ALA A 197 -1.90 2.78 15.90
CA ALA A 197 -1.28 2.33 14.65
C ALA A 197 -1.56 3.31 13.50
N THR A 198 -1.62 4.61 13.80
CA THR A 198 -2.03 5.69 12.90
C THR A 198 -0.91 6.15 11.93
N GLY A 199 0.18 5.39 11.80
CA GLY A 199 1.22 5.61 10.81
C GLY A 199 1.96 6.93 11.01
N VAL A 200 1.85 7.88 10.07
CA VAL A 200 2.49 9.21 10.18
C VAL A 200 1.84 10.10 11.25
N TYR A 201 0.65 9.74 11.72
CA TYR A 201 -0.12 10.49 12.73
C TYR A 201 -0.01 9.88 14.14
N VAL A 202 0.91 8.94 14.39
CA VAL A 202 1.06 8.33 15.72
C VAL A 202 1.38 9.36 16.81
N ASP A 203 2.09 10.42 16.45
CA ASP A 203 2.49 11.47 17.39
C ASP A 203 1.28 12.27 17.88
N ASP A 204 0.26 12.49 17.04
CA ASP A 204 -0.95 13.21 17.41
C ASP A 204 -1.72 12.45 18.50
N ILE A 205 -1.85 11.13 18.35
CA ILE A 205 -2.48 10.27 19.37
C ILE A 205 -1.62 10.15 20.63
N MET A 206 -0.29 10.12 20.48
CA MET A 206 0.61 10.13 21.64
C MET A 206 0.51 11.44 22.42
N GLN A 207 0.29 12.57 21.76
CA GLN A 207 0.09 13.87 22.40
C GLN A 207 -1.29 14.00 23.03
N MET A 208 -2.33 13.31 22.52
CA MET A 208 -3.61 13.17 23.24
C MET A 208 -3.45 12.44 24.58
N ASP A 209 -2.59 11.43 24.62
CA ASP A 209 -2.28 10.71 25.85
C ASP A 209 -1.43 11.55 26.82
N LYS A 210 -0.35 12.17 26.30
CA LYS A 210 0.61 12.94 27.06
C LYS A 210 1.10 14.13 26.22
N PRO A 211 0.59 15.36 26.45
CA PRO A 211 0.87 16.53 25.59
C PRO A 211 2.35 16.82 25.35
N GLU A 212 3.21 16.57 26.34
CA GLU A 212 4.67 16.76 26.25
C GLU A 212 5.41 15.60 25.57
N SER A 213 4.71 14.63 24.98
CA SER A 213 5.33 13.50 24.28
C SER A 213 6.20 13.98 23.13
N ARG A 214 7.45 13.50 23.10
CA ARG A 214 8.37 13.80 22.00
C ARG A 214 7.94 13.07 20.74
N LYS A 215 8.05 13.76 19.59
CA LYS A 215 7.76 13.17 18.27
C LYS A 215 8.62 11.90 18.04
N LYS A 216 7.97 10.84 17.60
CA LYS A 216 8.55 9.52 17.27
C LYS A 216 8.70 9.29 15.78
N VAL A 217 8.02 10.11 14.94
CA VAL A 217 8.01 9.96 13.49
C VAL A 217 8.60 11.20 12.83
N ARG A 218 9.42 10.94 11.81
CA ARG A 218 9.85 11.94 10.84
C ARG A 218 9.33 11.52 9.47
N PRO A 219 8.38 12.27 8.88
CA PRO A 219 7.81 11.91 7.59
C PRO A 219 8.84 12.05 6.46
N SER A 220 8.81 11.11 5.51
CA SER A 220 9.58 11.20 4.28
C SER A 220 8.66 10.92 3.09
N GLN A 221 8.62 11.86 2.16
CA GLN A 221 7.82 11.76 0.94
C GLN A 221 8.47 10.85 -0.09
N GLY A 222 7.65 10.04 -0.75
CA GLY A 222 8.03 9.28 -1.94
C GLY A 222 7.02 9.51 -3.04
N VAL A 223 7.50 9.96 -4.19
CA VAL A 223 6.67 10.25 -5.38
C VAL A 223 6.74 9.11 -6.37
N HIS A 224 5.63 8.86 -7.05
CA HIS A 224 5.53 7.96 -8.19
C HIS A 224 4.79 8.68 -9.33
N ILE A 225 5.20 8.40 -10.55
CA ILE A 225 4.47 8.78 -11.76
C ILE A 225 3.95 7.53 -12.46
N VAL A 226 2.83 7.66 -13.13
CA VAL A 226 2.21 6.58 -13.90
C VAL A 226 2.17 6.99 -15.36
N VAL A 227 2.68 6.11 -16.20
CA VAL A 227 2.73 6.28 -17.65
C VAL A 227 2.13 5.06 -18.35
N ASP A 228 1.97 5.11 -19.66
CA ASP A 228 1.49 3.98 -20.43
C ASP A 228 2.45 2.77 -20.33
N ALA A 229 1.90 1.55 -20.31
CA ALA A 229 2.67 0.32 -20.22
C ALA A 229 3.67 0.15 -21.37
N ALA A 230 3.43 0.77 -22.53
CA ALA A 230 4.29 0.72 -23.69
C ALA A 230 5.72 1.28 -23.44
N PHE A 231 5.90 2.10 -22.39
CA PHE A 231 7.24 2.56 -21.98
C PHE A 231 8.14 1.41 -21.52
N LEU A 232 7.58 0.38 -20.89
CA LEU A 232 8.29 -0.84 -20.51
C LEU A 232 8.21 -1.90 -21.61
N GLY A 233 7.09 -1.97 -22.32
CA GLY A 233 6.85 -2.83 -23.47
C GLY A 233 6.72 -4.33 -23.14
N GLY A 234 6.70 -4.70 -21.86
CA GLY A 234 6.63 -6.09 -21.40
C GLY A 234 5.97 -6.22 -20.03
N ASN A 235 5.90 -7.45 -19.53
CA ASN A 235 5.29 -7.78 -18.24
C ASN A 235 6.32 -7.87 -17.10
N SER A 236 7.60 -7.65 -17.37
CA SER A 236 8.67 -7.64 -16.37
C SER A 236 8.91 -6.21 -15.87
N ALA A 237 9.26 -6.08 -14.60
CA ALA A 237 9.61 -4.82 -14.00
C ALA A 237 11.07 -4.44 -14.28
N LEU A 238 11.34 -3.16 -14.45
CA LEU A 238 12.69 -2.59 -14.49
C LEU A 238 13.15 -2.27 -13.06
N MET A 239 14.36 -2.70 -12.70
CA MET A 239 15.07 -2.21 -11.53
C MET A 239 16.33 -1.47 -11.95
N ILE A 240 16.43 -0.21 -11.56
CA ILE A 240 17.64 0.61 -11.67
C ILE A 240 18.33 0.58 -10.31
N PRO A 241 19.43 -0.16 -10.15
CA PRO A 241 20.02 -0.43 -8.82
C PRO A 241 20.69 0.77 -8.19
N LYS A 242 21.08 1.75 -9.00
CA LYS A 242 21.73 2.98 -8.52
C LYS A 242 21.40 4.17 -9.42
N THR A 243 20.59 5.08 -8.93
CA THR A 243 20.33 6.39 -9.52
C THR A 243 21.46 7.38 -9.22
N ARG A 244 21.44 8.57 -9.82
CA ARG A 244 22.44 9.62 -9.61
C ARG A 244 22.63 10.00 -8.12
N ASP A 245 21.57 9.92 -7.32
CA ASP A 245 21.60 10.18 -5.87
C ASP A 245 21.85 8.91 -5.02
N GLY A 246 22.14 7.77 -5.66
CA GLY A 246 22.47 6.49 -5.02
C GLY A 246 21.27 5.73 -4.48
N ARG A 247 20.06 6.07 -4.92
CA ARG A 247 18.81 5.32 -4.60
C ARG A 247 18.55 4.25 -5.66
N VAL A 248 17.56 3.41 -5.39
CA VAL A 248 16.97 2.47 -6.36
C VAL A 248 15.72 3.10 -6.95
N LEU A 249 15.53 2.97 -8.27
CA LEU A 249 14.30 3.34 -8.93
C LEU A 249 13.71 2.11 -9.62
N PHE A 250 12.40 2.00 -9.57
CA PHE A 250 11.66 0.92 -10.22
C PHE A 250 10.78 1.46 -11.35
N GLY A 251 10.61 0.64 -12.38
CA GLY A 251 9.55 0.76 -13.37
C GLY A 251 8.71 -0.52 -13.33
N VAL A 252 7.48 -0.46 -12.83
CA VAL A 252 6.69 -1.63 -12.51
C VAL A 252 5.42 -1.65 -13.36
N PRO A 253 5.17 -2.72 -14.17
CA PRO A 253 3.89 -2.90 -14.84
C PRO A 253 2.77 -3.07 -13.80
N TRP A 254 1.68 -2.31 -13.93
CA TRP A 254 0.57 -2.33 -12.99
C TRP A 254 -0.74 -1.98 -13.71
N HIS A 255 -1.66 -2.94 -13.79
CA HIS A 255 -3.00 -2.77 -14.41
C HIS A 255 -2.97 -2.10 -15.79
N GLY A 256 -2.11 -2.57 -16.70
CA GLY A 256 -1.99 -2.01 -18.06
C GLY A 256 -1.27 -0.66 -18.13
N LYS A 257 -0.68 -0.20 -17.04
CA LYS A 257 0.15 1.00 -16.95
C LYS A 257 1.55 0.64 -16.44
N ALA A 258 2.44 1.63 -16.34
CA ALA A 258 3.76 1.50 -15.73
C ALA A 258 3.90 2.54 -14.62
N VAL A 259 4.20 2.08 -13.40
CA VAL A 259 4.50 2.92 -12.23
C VAL A 259 6.00 3.12 -12.16
N LEU A 260 6.47 4.37 -12.22
CA LEU A 260 7.88 4.74 -12.09
C LEU A 260 8.10 5.44 -10.76
N GLY A 261 9.09 5.04 -10.01
CA GLY A 261 9.42 5.65 -8.70
C GLY A 261 10.45 4.83 -7.92
N THR A 262 10.95 5.35 -6.82
CA THR A 262 10.37 6.42 -6.02
C THR A 262 11.43 7.42 -5.59
N THR A 263 11.00 8.57 -5.09
CA THR A 263 11.84 9.56 -4.42
C THR A 263 11.91 9.31 -2.91
N ASP A 264 12.69 10.12 -2.17
CA ASP A 264 12.81 10.06 -0.71
C ASP A 264 13.21 11.45 -0.19
N THR A 265 12.19 12.29 0.05
CA THR A 265 12.34 13.69 0.44
C THR A 265 11.85 13.87 1.88
N PRO A 266 12.75 14.26 2.83
CA PRO A 266 12.32 14.53 4.21
C PRO A 266 11.35 15.71 4.25
N LEU A 267 10.29 15.57 5.05
CA LEU A 267 9.34 16.66 5.33
C LEU A 267 9.31 16.98 6.82
N ASN A 268 8.90 18.20 7.14
CA ASN A 268 8.75 18.65 8.53
C ASN A 268 7.33 18.44 9.06
N GLU A 269 6.35 18.33 8.16
CA GLU A 269 4.92 18.23 8.50
C GLU A 269 4.26 17.05 7.81
N ASN A 270 3.21 16.53 8.42
CA ASN A 270 2.36 15.52 7.83
C ASN A 270 1.33 16.17 6.91
N SER A 271 0.95 15.47 5.85
CA SER A 271 -0.16 15.82 4.98
C SER A 271 -0.94 14.56 4.61
N LEU A 272 -2.27 14.67 4.64
CA LEU A 272 -3.13 13.59 4.17
C LEU A 272 -3.04 13.44 2.65
N GLU A 273 -2.90 14.56 1.94
CA GLU A 273 -2.71 14.65 0.50
C GLU A 273 -1.38 15.36 0.17
N PRO A 274 -0.23 14.65 0.34
CA PRO A 274 1.07 15.23 0.02
C PRO A 274 1.17 15.50 -1.47
N LYS A 275 1.69 16.67 -1.83
CA LYS A 275 1.87 17.09 -3.22
C LYS A 275 3.27 16.76 -3.70
N PRO A 276 3.42 16.15 -4.88
CA PRO A 276 4.72 15.96 -5.50
C PRO A 276 5.42 17.32 -5.74
N LEU A 277 6.72 17.37 -5.52
CA LEU A 277 7.54 18.51 -5.91
C LEU A 277 7.99 18.36 -7.38
N ASP A 278 8.11 19.47 -8.09
CA ASP A 278 8.56 19.45 -9.50
C ASP A 278 9.92 18.78 -9.67
N GLU A 279 10.83 19.02 -8.74
CA GLU A 279 12.17 18.40 -8.72
C GLU A 279 12.11 16.87 -8.56
N GLU A 280 11.13 16.35 -7.82
CA GLU A 280 10.92 14.91 -7.66
C GLU A 280 10.40 14.28 -8.95
N ILE A 281 9.49 14.96 -9.64
CA ILE A 281 8.91 14.54 -10.91
C ILE A 281 10.03 14.51 -11.97
N ASP A 282 10.78 15.61 -12.12
CA ASP A 282 11.86 15.75 -13.10
C ASP A 282 12.97 14.74 -12.83
N PHE A 283 13.28 14.45 -11.56
CA PHE A 283 14.21 13.40 -11.18
C PHE A 283 13.76 12.02 -11.67
N ILE A 284 12.49 11.66 -11.49
CA ILE A 284 11.98 10.35 -11.94
C ILE A 284 12.02 10.26 -13.46
N LEU A 285 11.56 11.29 -14.16
CA LEU A 285 11.55 11.35 -15.62
C LEU A 285 12.95 11.25 -16.20
N ASP A 286 13.92 12.02 -15.65
CA ASP A 286 15.33 11.99 -16.06
C ASP A 286 15.96 10.61 -15.82
N GLN A 287 15.81 10.07 -14.61
CA GLN A 287 16.41 8.77 -14.26
C GLN A 287 15.82 7.62 -15.07
N ALA A 288 14.49 7.57 -15.26
CA ALA A 288 13.86 6.56 -16.11
C ALA A 288 14.28 6.73 -17.58
N GLY A 289 14.36 7.98 -18.06
CA GLY A 289 14.76 8.30 -19.43
C GLY A 289 16.18 7.90 -19.80
N GLN A 290 17.06 7.66 -18.82
CA GLN A 290 18.43 7.16 -19.07
C GLN A 290 18.45 5.65 -19.38
N TYR A 291 17.40 4.92 -19.03
CA TYR A 291 17.33 3.47 -19.18
C TYR A 291 16.25 3.00 -20.15
N LEU A 292 15.38 3.90 -20.62
CA LEU A 292 14.30 3.57 -21.56
C LEU A 292 14.61 4.11 -22.98
N THR A 293 14.23 3.35 -24.00
CA THR A 293 14.36 3.76 -25.42
C THR A 293 13.49 4.97 -25.73
N ARG A 294 12.27 5.00 -25.22
CA ARG A 294 11.38 6.15 -25.23
C ARG A 294 11.50 6.87 -23.88
N LYS A 295 12.01 8.09 -23.90
CA LYS A 295 12.13 8.92 -22.70
C LYS A 295 10.76 9.46 -22.31
N PRO A 296 10.25 9.19 -21.10
CA PRO A 296 8.98 9.73 -20.65
C PRO A 296 9.10 11.25 -20.44
N LYS A 297 8.04 11.98 -20.80
CA LYS A 297 7.89 13.42 -20.62
C LYS A 297 6.74 13.71 -19.65
N ARG A 298 6.65 14.93 -19.13
CA ARG A 298 5.53 15.35 -18.27
C ARG A 298 4.16 15.12 -18.94
N SER A 299 4.06 15.34 -20.25
CA SER A 299 2.85 15.09 -21.05
C SER A 299 2.45 13.61 -21.18
N ASP A 300 3.37 12.67 -20.94
CA ASP A 300 3.10 11.24 -20.95
C ASP A 300 2.55 10.74 -19.58
N VAL A 301 2.55 11.58 -18.54
CA VAL A 301 2.12 11.22 -17.20
C VAL A 301 0.59 11.21 -17.11
N LEU A 302 0.04 10.05 -16.81
CA LEU A 302 -1.41 9.81 -16.65
C LEU A 302 -1.87 10.14 -15.24
N SER A 303 -1.03 9.85 -14.26
CA SER A 303 -1.26 10.18 -12.84
C SER A 303 0.08 10.34 -12.11
N VAL A 304 0.10 11.23 -11.12
CA VAL A 304 1.21 11.39 -10.18
C VAL A 304 0.69 11.30 -8.76
N PHE A 305 1.40 10.62 -7.88
CA PHE A 305 1.02 10.55 -6.48
C PHE A 305 2.22 10.53 -5.53
N ALA A 306 2.02 11.10 -4.36
CA ALA A 306 3.00 11.11 -3.29
C ALA A 306 2.45 10.37 -2.05
N GLY A 307 3.33 9.72 -1.30
CA GLY A 307 3.01 9.05 -0.05
C GLY A 307 4.06 9.35 1.01
N LEU A 308 3.63 9.46 2.26
CA LEU A 308 4.52 9.71 3.40
C LEU A 308 4.92 8.40 4.07
N ARG A 309 6.22 8.21 4.28
CA ARG A 309 6.76 7.09 5.07
C ARG A 309 6.87 7.51 6.53
N PRO A 310 6.33 6.75 7.49
CA PRO A 310 6.48 7.01 8.91
C PRO A 310 7.85 6.50 9.40
N LEU A 311 8.94 7.22 9.07
CA LEU A 311 10.27 6.83 9.53
C LEU A 311 10.41 7.12 11.02
N ALA A 312 10.97 6.17 11.78
CA ALA A 312 11.21 6.38 13.19
C ALA A 312 12.21 7.52 13.39
N ALA A 313 11.86 8.52 14.21
CA ALA A 313 12.77 9.62 14.51
C ALA A 313 14.06 9.08 15.18
N PRO A 314 15.25 9.58 14.80
CA PRO A 314 16.51 9.20 15.43
C PRO A 314 16.53 9.61 16.90
N THR A 315 17.11 8.77 17.75
CA THR A 315 17.24 9.01 19.20
C THR A 315 18.23 10.13 19.54
N HIS A 316 19.14 10.47 18.62
CA HIS A 316 20.11 11.56 18.75
C HIS A 316 20.00 12.50 17.54
N SER A 317 20.21 13.79 17.79
CA SER A 317 19.96 14.90 16.83
C SER A 317 20.86 14.94 15.59
N ASP A 318 21.79 14.03 15.40
CA ASP A 318 22.88 14.17 14.45
C ASP A 318 22.67 13.50 13.07
N SER A 319 21.64 12.70 12.84
CA SER A 319 21.43 12.12 11.53
C SER A 319 20.55 13.01 10.62
N LYS A 320 21.19 13.84 9.80
CA LYS A 320 20.51 14.68 8.80
C LYS A 320 20.00 13.89 7.59
N LYS A 321 20.37 12.60 7.42
CA LYS A 321 20.05 11.81 6.22
C LYS A 321 19.00 10.75 6.52
N THR A 322 17.83 10.84 5.89
CA THR A 322 16.76 9.83 5.95
C THR A 322 17.21 8.43 5.49
N LYS A 323 18.28 8.35 4.71
CA LYS A 323 18.86 7.07 4.23
C LYS A 323 19.42 6.19 5.34
N GLU A 324 19.80 6.78 6.48
CA GLU A 324 20.43 6.09 7.63
C GLU A 324 19.43 5.72 8.73
N ILE A 325 18.18 6.18 8.61
CA ILE A 325 17.13 5.88 9.59
C ILE A 325 16.69 4.43 9.41
N SER A 326 16.72 3.66 10.48
CA SER A 326 16.25 2.26 10.49
C SER A 326 14.80 2.17 10.00
N ARG A 327 14.55 1.26 9.06
CA ARG A 327 13.21 0.94 8.55
C ARG A 327 12.55 -0.20 9.30
N ASN A 328 13.12 -0.61 10.46
CA ASN A 328 12.46 -1.54 11.35
C ASN A 328 11.30 -0.83 12.05
N HIS A 329 10.24 -1.57 12.31
CA HIS A 329 9.16 -1.03 13.14
C HIS A 329 9.62 -0.83 14.58
N LYS A 330 8.95 0.06 15.28
CA LYS A 330 9.16 0.35 16.70
C LYS A 330 7.85 0.23 17.43
N ILE A 331 7.91 -0.35 18.63
CA ILE A 331 6.77 -0.45 19.53
C ILE A 331 7.12 0.31 20.81
N TYR A 332 6.26 1.26 21.16
CA TYR A 332 6.34 2.06 22.38
C TYR A 332 5.14 1.73 23.26
N VAL A 333 5.32 1.79 24.57
CA VAL A 333 4.24 1.68 25.55
C VAL A 333 4.30 2.92 26.43
N SER A 334 3.19 3.63 26.57
CA SER A 334 3.09 4.80 27.43
C SER A 334 2.81 4.42 28.89
N ASP A 335 3.01 5.37 29.81
CA ASP A 335 2.71 5.20 31.23
C ASP A 335 1.22 4.89 31.45
N SER A 336 0.33 5.40 30.60
CA SER A 336 -1.12 5.15 30.63
C SER A 336 -1.53 3.79 30.08
N GLY A 337 -0.60 3.02 29.47
CA GLY A 337 -0.84 1.69 28.92
C GLY A 337 -1.21 1.67 27.42
N MET A 338 -1.08 2.78 26.68
CA MET A 338 -1.24 2.76 25.23
C MET A 338 -0.02 2.12 24.56
N LEU A 339 -0.28 1.18 23.66
CA LEU A 339 0.74 0.64 22.77
C LEU A 339 0.74 1.42 21.46
N THR A 340 1.88 1.98 21.07
CA THR A 340 2.07 2.65 19.77
C THR A 340 3.01 1.85 18.89
N ILE A 341 2.59 1.54 17.65
CA ILE A 341 3.43 0.90 16.64
C ILE A 341 3.59 1.81 15.43
N THR A 342 4.85 2.01 15.00
CA THR A 342 5.16 2.85 13.83
C THR A 342 6.40 2.36 13.09
N GLY A 343 6.64 2.87 11.88
CA GLY A 343 7.71 2.40 11.01
C GLY A 343 7.35 1.11 10.28
N GLY A 344 8.37 0.31 9.94
CA GLY A 344 8.19 -0.96 9.25
C GLY A 344 7.86 -0.82 7.76
N LYS A 345 7.33 -1.90 7.19
CA LYS A 345 7.02 -2.02 5.75
C LYS A 345 5.71 -2.76 5.54
N TRP A 346 5.04 -2.53 4.42
CA TRP A 346 3.92 -3.36 3.99
C TRP A 346 4.27 -4.86 4.00
N THR A 347 5.42 -5.22 3.49
CA THR A 347 5.86 -6.62 3.42
C THR A 347 5.81 -7.34 4.77
N THR A 348 6.13 -6.63 5.87
CA THR A 348 6.23 -7.21 7.21
C THR A 348 5.02 -6.90 8.11
N TYR A 349 3.91 -6.40 7.55
CA TYR A 349 2.73 -5.97 8.32
C TYR A 349 2.22 -7.06 9.28
N ARG A 350 2.24 -8.33 8.83
CA ARG A 350 1.75 -9.46 9.62
C ARG A 350 2.59 -9.70 10.87
N GLN A 351 3.93 -9.72 10.71
CA GLN A 351 4.84 -9.88 11.85
C GLN A 351 4.75 -8.70 12.82
N MET A 352 4.68 -7.47 12.29
CA MET A 352 4.44 -6.28 13.11
C MET A 352 3.16 -6.41 13.93
N ALA A 353 2.09 -6.96 13.33
CA ALA A 353 0.83 -7.20 14.00
C ALA A 353 0.95 -8.27 15.09
N GLU A 354 1.58 -9.41 14.80
CA GLU A 354 1.85 -10.49 15.76
C GLU A 354 2.58 -9.96 17.00
N GLU A 355 3.64 -9.16 16.80
CA GLU A 355 4.42 -8.56 17.91
C GLU A 355 3.60 -7.55 18.71
N ALA A 356 2.81 -6.70 18.04
CA ALA A 356 1.95 -5.72 18.70
C ALA A 356 0.87 -6.40 19.54
N VAL A 357 0.20 -7.43 19.00
CA VAL A 357 -0.85 -8.17 19.71
C VAL A 357 -0.29 -8.96 20.90
N ASN A 358 0.86 -9.63 20.73
CA ASN A 358 1.54 -10.30 21.83
C ASN A 358 1.82 -9.34 22.97
N LYS A 359 2.34 -8.16 22.65
CA LYS A 359 2.74 -7.16 23.63
C LYS A 359 1.53 -6.50 24.32
N VAL A 360 0.48 -6.13 23.56
CA VAL A 360 -0.71 -5.52 24.17
C VAL A 360 -1.49 -6.53 25.00
N ALA A 361 -1.62 -7.79 24.58
CA ALA A 361 -2.29 -8.83 25.34
C ALA A 361 -1.62 -9.06 26.71
N ALA A 362 -0.29 -9.13 26.73
CA ALA A 362 0.47 -9.23 27.98
C ALA A 362 0.31 -7.97 28.86
N LEU A 363 0.34 -6.77 28.24
CA LEU A 363 0.24 -5.48 28.94
C LEU A 363 -1.09 -5.32 29.71
N ILE A 364 -2.19 -5.79 29.12
CA ILE A 364 -3.54 -5.65 29.70
C ILE A 364 -4.07 -6.94 30.36
N GLY A 365 -3.20 -7.94 30.53
CA GLY A 365 -3.52 -9.17 31.25
C GLY A 365 -4.56 -10.06 30.54
N LEU A 366 -4.56 -10.09 29.21
CA LEU A 366 -5.39 -11.05 28.46
C LEU A 366 -4.75 -12.45 28.49
N GLU A 367 -5.60 -13.46 28.44
CA GLU A 367 -5.14 -14.84 28.26
C GLU A 367 -4.29 -14.96 27.00
N PRO A 368 -3.06 -15.52 27.07
CA PRO A 368 -2.20 -15.69 25.90
C PRO A 368 -2.81 -16.63 24.88
N ARG A 369 -2.89 -16.21 23.61
CA ARG A 369 -3.38 -17.00 22.49
C ARG A 369 -2.39 -16.99 21.35
N ALA A 370 -2.16 -18.15 20.73
CA ALA A 370 -1.18 -18.28 19.66
C ALA A 370 -1.60 -17.53 18.39
N CYS A 371 -0.64 -16.93 17.71
CA CYS A 371 -0.84 -16.29 16.40
C CYS A 371 -1.14 -17.36 15.33
N VAL A 372 -2.21 -17.18 14.58
CA VAL A 372 -2.63 -18.08 13.48
C VAL A 372 -2.35 -17.48 12.09
N THR A 373 -2.02 -16.19 12.00
CA THR A 373 -1.94 -15.44 10.73
C THR A 373 -0.80 -15.88 9.80
N ARG A 374 0.13 -16.70 10.27
CA ARG A 374 1.25 -17.21 9.43
C ARG A 374 0.80 -18.07 8.25
N LYS A 375 -0.34 -18.75 8.39
CA LYS A 375 -0.92 -19.67 7.39
C LYS A 375 -2.41 -19.40 7.15
N MET A 376 -2.89 -18.23 7.58
CA MET A 376 -4.29 -17.87 7.46
C MET A 376 -4.57 -17.40 6.03
N GLN A 377 -5.55 -18.00 5.39
CA GLN A 377 -6.11 -17.50 4.15
C GLN A 377 -6.85 -16.19 4.44
N LEU A 378 -6.56 -15.15 3.65
CA LEU A 378 -7.26 -13.88 3.77
C LEU A 378 -8.59 -13.94 3.02
N HIS A 379 -9.50 -13.02 3.35
CA HIS A 379 -10.79 -12.88 2.67
C HIS A 379 -10.62 -12.91 1.15
N GLY A 380 -11.56 -13.50 0.44
CA GLY A 380 -11.47 -13.64 -1.02
C GLY A 380 -10.37 -14.60 -1.50
N TYR A 381 -9.77 -15.43 -0.63
CA TYR A 381 -8.72 -16.37 -1.03
C TYR A 381 -9.16 -17.22 -2.24
N ARG A 382 -8.34 -17.17 -3.28
CA ARG A 382 -8.47 -18.01 -4.48
C ARG A 382 -7.07 -18.33 -4.99
N GLU A 383 -6.72 -19.63 -5.06
CA GLU A 383 -5.37 -20.06 -5.41
C GLU A 383 -5.05 -19.78 -6.88
N GLU A 384 -5.99 -20.12 -7.76
CA GLU A 384 -5.88 -19.87 -9.19
C GLU A 384 -6.80 -18.72 -9.61
N VAL A 385 -6.23 -17.69 -10.22
CA VAL A 385 -6.97 -16.53 -10.72
C VAL A 385 -6.54 -16.19 -12.15
N ASP A 386 -7.50 -15.86 -12.99
CA ASP A 386 -7.24 -15.30 -14.31
C ASP A 386 -6.91 -13.80 -14.18
N ARG A 387 -5.64 -13.48 -14.24
CA ARG A 387 -5.15 -12.09 -14.14
C ARG A 387 -5.31 -11.28 -15.43
N SER A 388 -5.89 -11.85 -16.49
CA SER A 388 -6.23 -11.11 -17.70
C SER A 388 -7.49 -10.26 -17.53
N VAL A 389 -8.35 -10.61 -16.57
CA VAL A 389 -9.55 -9.85 -16.18
C VAL A 389 -9.33 -9.12 -14.87
N TRP A 390 -9.87 -7.89 -14.74
CA TRP A 390 -9.71 -7.06 -13.55
C TRP A 390 -10.21 -7.73 -12.27
N ASP A 391 -11.28 -8.51 -12.36
CA ASP A 391 -11.99 -9.07 -11.21
C ASP A 391 -11.16 -10.04 -10.37
N TYR A 392 -9.98 -10.46 -10.87
CA TYR A 392 -9.05 -11.29 -10.10
C TYR A 392 -8.70 -10.70 -8.72
N VAL A 393 -8.72 -9.37 -8.57
CA VAL A 393 -8.38 -8.68 -7.30
C VAL A 393 -9.41 -8.93 -6.20
N TYR A 394 -10.61 -9.38 -6.56
CA TYR A 394 -11.68 -9.75 -5.63
C TYR A 394 -11.58 -11.21 -5.16
N GLY A 395 -10.78 -12.03 -5.84
CA GLY A 395 -10.65 -13.46 -5.52
C GLY A 395 -11.99 -14.20 -5.64
N SER A 396 -12.47 -14.85 -4.56
CA SER A 396 -13.76 -15.56 -4.56
C SER A 396 -14.98 -14.63 -4.66
N ASP A 397 -14.85 -13.37 -4.27
CA ASP A 397 -15.96 -12.40 -4.34
C ASP A 397 -16.29 -12.03 -5.79
N ALA A 398 -15.36 -12.26 -6.73
CA ALA A 398 -15.61 -12.07 -8.15
C ALA A 398 -16.85 -12.84 -8.64
N ASP A 399 -17.15 -14.01 -8.06
CA ASP A 399 -18.30 -14.82 -8.41
C ASP A 399 -19.62 -14.13 -7.96
N GLN A 400 -19.60 -13.45 -6.83
CA GLN A 400 -20.75 -12.70 -6.33
C GLN A 400 -20.97 -11.43 -7.18
N ILE A 401 -19.90 -10.75 -7.60
CA ILE A 401 -19.97 -9.61 -8.52
C ILE A 401 -20.52 -10.07 -9.87
N ALA A 402 -20.10 -11.22 -10.40
CA ALA A 402 -20.64 -11.80 -11.62
C ALA A 402 -22.15 -12.11 -11.47
N ALA A 403 -22.56 -12.68 -10.35
CA ALA A 403 -23.98 -12.95 -10.06
C ALA A 403 -24.83 -11.67 -10.02
N LEU A 404 -24.30 -10.53 -9.53
CA LEU A 404 -25.01 -9.25 -9.63
C LEU A 404 -25.29 -8.88 -11.08
N ILE A 405 -24.33 -9.08 -11.99
CA ILE A 405 -24.48 -8.77 -13.41
C ILE A 405 -25.42 -9.76 -14.10
N GLU A 406 -25.42 -11.03 -13.73
CA GLU A 406 -26.36 -12.05 -14.23
C GLU A 406 -27.80 -11.72 -13.85
N ASN A 407 -28.01 -11.20 -12.64
CA ASN A 407 -29.35 -10.81 -12.16
C ASN A 407 -29.84 -9.48 -12.78
N ASP A 408 -28.93 -8.58 -13.10
CA ASP A 408 -29.21 -7.29 -13.76
C ASP A 408 -28.08 -6.95 -14.73
N ALA A 409 -28.32 -7.18 -16.02
CA ALA A 409 -27.35 -6.95 -17.08
C ALA A 409 -26.87 -5.50 -17.17
N SER A 410 -27.65 -4.52 -16.69
CA SER A 410 -27.24 -3.11 -16.66
C SER A 410 -26.03 -2.85 -15.74
N LEU A 411 -25.84 -3.72 -14.74
CA LEU A 411 -24.68 -3.65 -13.82
C LEU A 411 -23.37 -4.05 -14.50
N GLY A 412 -23.46 -4.73 -15.67
CA GLY A 412 -22.31 -5.05 -16.51
C GLY A 412 -21.78 -3.89 -17.34
N GLU A 413 -22.48 -2.74 -17.40
CA GLU A 413 -22.03 -1.57 -18.15
C GLU A 413 -20.72 -1.01 -17.62
N LEU A 414 -19.83 -0.59 -18.56
CA LEU A 414 -18.55 -0.01 -18.22
C LEU A 414 -18.70 1.41 -17.65
N LEU A 415 -17.93 1.74 -16.65
CA LEU A 415 -17.84 3.11 -16.11
C LEU A 415 -17.16 4.06 -17.11
N HIS A 416 -16.22 3.53 -17.91
CA HIS A 416 -15.47 4.28 -18.91
C HIS A 416 -14.94 3.32 -20.00
N ILE A 417 -14.97 3.75 -21.27
CA ILE A 417 -14.63 2.90 -22.44
C ILE A 417 -13.17 2.37 -22.42
N GLY A 418 -12.26 3.10 -21.77
CA GLY A 418 -10.84 2.71 -21.69
C GLY A 418 -10.48 1.76 -20.55
N TYR A 419 -11.48 1.34 -19.74
CA TYR A 419 -11.25 0.54 -18.52
C TYR A 419 -12.32 -0.54 -18.37
N THR A 420 -11.97 -1.61 -17.68
CA THR A 420 -12.89 -2.76 -17.45
C THR A 420 -13.78 -2.59 -16.22
N PHE A 421 -13.72 -1.44 -15.55
CA PHE A 421 -14.56 -1.18 -14.37
C PHE A 421 -16.02 -1.05 -14.75
N ARG A 422 -16.88 -1.73 -13.98
CA ARG A 422 -18.31 -1.84 -14.23
C ARG A 422 -19.13 -1.20 -13.12
N VAL A 423 -20.41 -0.96 -13.41
CA VAL A 423 -21.38 -0.50 -12.41
C VAL A 423 -21.42 -1.44 -11.19
N ALA A 424 -21.37 -2.75 -11.41
CA ALA A 424 -21.34 -3.76 -10.34
C ALA A 424 -20.20 -3.53 -9.33
N HIS A 425 -19.04 -3.07 -9.77
CA HIS A 425 -17.92 -2.80 -8.86
C HIS A 425 -18.21 -1.61 -7.91
N VAL A 426 -18.98 -0.62 -8.36
CA VAL A 426 -19.39 0.51 -7.50
C VAL A 426 -20.37 0.05 -6.45
N ILE A 427 -21.36 -0.75 -6.86
CA ILE A 427 -22.36 -1.32 -5.95
C ILE A 427 -21.70 -2.23 -4.92
N TRP A 428 -20.80 -3.10 -5.37
CA TRP A 428 -20.00 -3.95 -4.48
C TRP A 428 -19.20 -3.15 -3.45
N ALA A 429 -18.53 -2.09 -3.92
CA ALA A 429 -17.74 -1.22 -3.07
C ALA A 429 -18.57 -0.56 -1.95
N VAL A 430 -19.83 -0.18 -2.25
CA VAL A 430 -20.74 0.40 -1.27
C VAL A 430 -21.25 -0.67 -0.30
N ARG A 431 -21.74 -1.80 -0.81
CA ARG A 431 -22.41 -2.83 0.00
C ARG A 431 -21.44 -3.63 0.87
N GLU A 432 -20.30 -4.03 0.31
CA GLU A 432 -19.42 -5.04 0.91
C GLU A 432 -18.04 -4.48 1.34
N GLU A 433 -17.69 -3.26 0.89
CA GLU A 433 -16.37 -2.69 1.15
C GLU A 433 -16.41 -1.32 1.83
N MET A 434 -17.57 -0.93 2.36
CA MET A 434 -17.78 0.29 3.16
C MET A 434 -17.39 1.60 2.45
N ALA A 435 -17.47 1.66 1.11
CA ALA A 435 -17.22 2.91 0.39
C ALA A 435 -18.31 3.93 0.65
N GLN A 436 -17.96 5.13 1.09
CA GLN A 436 -18.86 6.21 1.47
C GLN A 436 -18.81 7.40 0.50
N THR A 437 -17.72 7.53 -0.26
CA THR A 437 -17.49 8.66 -1.15
C THR A 437 -17.04 8.19 -2.54
N VAL A 438 -17.22 9.07 -3.54
CA VAL A 438 -16.70 8.82 -4.90
C VAL A 438 -15.19 8.61 -4.89
N GLU A 439 -14.49 9.27 -4.00
CA GLU A 439 -13.05 9.07 -3.82
C GLU A 439 -12.73 7.65 -3.36
N ASP A 440 -13.49 7.09 -2.41
CA ASP A 440 -13.25 5.74 -1.91
C ASP A 440 -13.29 4.73 -3.06
N VAL A 441 -14.28 4.85 -3.94
CA VAL A 441 -14.43 3.99 -5.11
C VAL A 441 -13.28 4.20 -6.09
N LEU A 442 -13.11 5.43 -6.59
CA LEU A 442 -12.19 5.70 -7.71
C LEU A 442 -10.72 5.66 -7.32
N ALA A 443 -10.38 5.98 -6.07
CA ALA A 443 -9.00 5.94 -5.61
C ALA A 443 -8.59 4.59 -4.99
N ARG A 444 -9.49 3.92 -4.23
CA ARG A 444 -9.12 2.79 -3.36
C ARG A 444 -9.79 1.46 -3.68
N ARG A 445 -10.96 1.46 -4.38
CA ARG A 445 -11.60 0.20 -4.79
C ARG A 445 -11.19 -0.17 -6.21
N VAL A 446 -11.43 0.69 -7.20
CA VAL A 446 -11.08 0.43 -8.62
C VAL A 446 -9.75 1.04 -9.06
N ARG A 447 -9.12 1.88 -8.25
CA ARG A 447 -7.78 2.45 -8.46
C ARG A 447 -7.64 3.42 -9.63
N ALA A 448 -8.74 3.83 -10.26
CA ALA A 448 -8.74 4.69 -11.45
C ALA A 448 -7.91 5.98 -11.27
N LEU A 449 -8.05 6.66 -10.12
CA LEU A 449 -7.32 7.89 -9.81
C LEU A 449 -5.79 7.71 -9.89
N PHE A 450 -5.29 6.58 -9.41
CA PHE A 450 -3.85 6.28 -9.41
C PHE A 450 -3.33 5.79 -10.76
N MET A 451 -4.20 5.29 -11.64
CA MET A 451 -3.83 4.81 -12.97
C MET A 451 -3.91 5.92 -14.01
N ASP A 452 -5.00 6.70 -13.98
CA ASP A 452 -5.27 7.80 -14.91
C ASP A 452 -6.24 8.77 -14.25
N ALA A 453 -5.72 9.89 -13.78
CA ALA A 453 -6.52 10.85 -13.04
C ALA A 453 -7.58 11.55 -13.91
N ARG A 454 -7.31 11.72 -15.22
CA ARG A 454 -8.28 12.33 -16.15
C ARG A 454 -9.46 11.40 -16.40
N ALA A 455 -9.19 10.13 -16.71
CA ALA A 455 -10.24 9.11 -16.88
C ALA A 455 -11.06 8.93 -15.58
N ALA A 456 -10.42 9.01 -14.41
CA ALA A 456 -11.13 8.96 -13.13
C ALA A 456 -12.09 10.15 -12.94
N MET A 457 -11.69 11.36 -13.36
CA MET A 457 -12.58 12.54 -13.34
C MET A 457 -13.79 12.35 -14.27
N GLU A 458 -13.60 11.73 -15.45
CA GLU A 458 -14.70 11.42 -16.37
C GLU A 458 -15.66 10.36 -15.80
N MET A 459 -15.17 9.41 -15.00
CA MET A 459 -16.01 8.40 -14.31
C MET A 459 -16.81 9.01 -13.15
N ALA A 460 -16.34 10.08 -12.51
CA ALA A 460 -16.87 10.57 -11.25
C ALA A 460 -18.37 10.90 -11.26
N PRO A 461 -18.96 11.55 -12.29
CA PRO A 461 -20.39 11.84 -12.32
C PRO A 461 -21.25 10.56 -12.33
N ARG A 462 -20.80 9.53 -13.08
CA ARG A 462 -21.52 8.25 -13.16
C ARG A 462 -21.41 7.49 -11.84
N VAL A 463 -20.22 7.45 -11.24
CA VAL A 463 -20.01 6.81 -9.93
C VAL A 463 -20.84 7.48 -8.85
N ALA A 464 -20.89 8.82 -8.81
CA ALA A 464 -21.70 9.57 -7.85
C ALA A 464 -23.19 9.23 -7.98
N ALA A 465 -23.74 9.16 -9.20
CA ALA A 465 -25.14 8.83 -9.44
C ALA A 465 -25.49 7.38 -9.01
N ILE A 466 -24.58 6.43 -9.26
CA ILE A 466 -24.75 5.04 -8.80
C ILE A 466 -24.73 4.97 -7.27
N MET A 467 -23.75 5.59 -6.64
CA MET A 467 -23.62 5.61 -5.17
C MET A 467 -24.83 6.31 -4.52
N ALA A 468 -25.26 7.45 -5.04
CA ALA A 468 -26.40 8.18 -4.51
C ALA A 468 -27.67 7.31 -4.51
N ARG A 469 -27.93 6.62 -5.61
CA ARG A 469 -29.06 5.68 -5.71
C ARG A 469 -28.95 4.53 -4.69
N GLU A 470 -27.75 3.96 -4.56
CA GLU A 470 -27.50 2.84 -3.66
C GLU A 470 -27.61 3.23 -2.18
N MET A 471 -27.19 4.44 -1.83
CA MET A 471 -27.13 4.96 -0.48
C MET A 471 -28.35 5.84 -0.10
N GLY A 472 -29.29 6.05 -1.02
CA GLY A 472 -30.45 6.93 -0.78
C GLY A 472 -30.10 8.40 -0.61
N LYS A 473 -29.03 8.88 -1.26
CA LYS A 473 -28.58 10.28 -1.22
C LYS A 473 -29.22 11.11 -2.35
N ASP A 474 -29.28 12.43 -2.14
CA ASP A 474 -29.94 13.36 -3.06
C ASP A 474 -28.98 13.89 -4.16
N LYS A 475 -29.51 14.73 -5.06
CA LYS A 475 -28.74 15.33 -6.16
C LYS A 475 -27.70 16.34 -5.68
N ASN A 476 -27.89 16.97 -4.51
CA ASN A 476 -26.93 17.88 -3.92
C ASN A 476 -25.68 17.10 -3.50
N TRP A 477 -25.87 15.94 -2.86
CA TRP A 477 -24.79 15.02 -2.51
C TRP A 477 -23.98 14.58 -3.75
N GLU A 478 -24.66 14.17 -4.84
CA GLU A 478 -23.96 13.81 -6.10
C GLU A 478 -23.06 14.95 -6.59
N THR A 479 -23.62 16.17 -6.64
CA THR A 479 -22.91 17.36 -7.14
C THR A 479 -21.69 17.68 -6.28
N GLU A 480 -21.85 17.60 -4.96
CA GLU A 480 -20.76 17.83 -4.01
C GLU A 480 -19.66 16.76 -4.13
N GLN A 481 -20.01 15.48 -4.23
CA GLN A 481 -19.07 14.38 -4.41
C GLN A 481 -18.24 14.54 -5.69
N VAL A 482 -18.87 14.86 -6.82
CA VAL A 482 -18.17 15.12 -8.08
C VAL A 482 -17.22 16.31 -7.96
N LYS A 483 -17.66 17.40 -7.34
CA LYS A 483 -16.84 18.60 -7.12
C LYS A 483 -15.62 18.27 -6.24
N ASN A 484 -15.83 17.58 -5.11
CA ASN A 484 -14.78 17.25 -4.15
C ASN A 484 -13.76 16.31 -4.78
N PHE A 485 -14.22 15.25 -5.46
CA PHE A 485 -13.34 14.32 -6.16
C PHE A 485 -12.55 14.98 -7.29
N THR A 486 -13.21 15.82 -8.11
CA THR A 486 -12.55 16.54 -9.22
C THR A 486 -11.46 17.48 -8.70
N ASN A 487 -11.71 18.20 -7.59
CA ASN A 487 -10.71 19.06 -6.97
C ASN A 487 -9.52 18.25 -6.42
N LEU A 488 -9.77 17.10 -5.83
CA LEU A 488 -8.71 16.19 -5.40
C LEU A 488 -7.89 15.67 -6.60
N ALA A 489 -8.57 15.18 -7.65
CA ALA A 489 -7.94 14.55 -8.80
C ALA A 489 -7.03 15.52 -9.58
N LYS A 490 -7.28 16.82 -9.55
CA LYS A 490 -6.37 17.83 -10.12
C LYS A 490 -4.96 17.78 -9.53
N ASN A 491 -4.80 17.35 -8.28
CA ASN A 491 -3.47 17.18 -7.66
C ASN A 491 -2.70 15.98 -8.21
N TYR A 492 -3.36 15.10 -8.97
CA TYR A 492 -2.77 13.90 -9.58
C TYR A 492 -2.45 14.10 -11.07
N ILE A 493 -2.69 15.28 -11.61
CA ILE A 493 -2.43 15.65 -13.01
C ILE A 493 -1.27 16.64 -13.03
N LEU A 494 -0.30 16.41 -13.90
CA LEU A 494 0.75 17.41 -14.18
C LEU A 494 0.23 18.46 -15.16
N ALA A 495 0.57 19.71 -14.85
CA ALA A 495 0.29 20.84 -15.73
C ALA A 495 1.21 20.85 -16.97
#